data_88efda8541ebf78e5f502c8d84b23ace
#
_entry.id   88efda8541ebf78e5f502c8d84b23ace
#
_cell.length_a   1.000
_cell.length_b   1.000
_cell.length_c   1.000
_cell.angle_alpha   90.00
_cell.angle_beta   90.00
_cell.angle_gamma   90.00
#
_symmetry.space_group_name_H-M   'P 1'
#
loop_
_entity.id
_entity.type
_entity.pdbx_description
1 polymer ?
#
loop_
_entity_poly.entity_id
_entity_poly.type
_entity_poly.pdbx_seq_one_letter_code
_entity_poly.pdbx_strand_id
1 'polypeptide(L)'
;MAPRDSIDELGHVNNAVWVKWIQEVALAHWYSVAAPEHQDDYIWVVVRHEIDYLRAAFEGEVLTGRTWVGDAPKGARFDRHMEFVGADGKVRVRAVTQWAIIDKASGRPIRVPPDVIAPFVGH
;
A
#
# COMPACT_ATOMS: atom_id res chain seq x y z
N MET A 1 -12.54 -1.77 10.40
CA MET A 1 -12.70 -1.29 11.77
C MET A 1 -11.36 -1.34 12.49
N ALA A 2 -11.04 -0.33 13.30
CA ALA A 2 -9.79 -0.30 14.05
C ALA A 2 -9.90 -1.22 15.29
N PRO A 3 -9.17 -2.34 15.34
CA PRO A 3 -9.23 -3.25 16.49
C PRO A 3 -8.52 -2.64 17.71
N ARG A 4 -8.90 -3.14 18.89
CA ARG A 4 -8.42 -2.59 20.15
C ARG A 4 -6.90 -2.70 20.33
N ASP A 5 -6.29 -3.77 19.85
CA ASP A 5 -4.84 -3.99 19.94
C ASP A 5 -4.03 -3.04 19.03
N SER A 6 -4.71 -2.30 18.13
CA SER A 6 -4.11 -1.29 17.27
C SER A 6 -4.13 0.12 17.91
N ILE A 7 -4.65 0.26 19.13
CA ILE A 7 -4.92 1.54 19.76
C ILE A 7 -3.82 1.88 20.77
N ASP A 8 -3.35 3.13 20.75
CA ASP A 8 -2.35 3.64 21.68
C ASP A 8 -2.98 4.18 22.98
N GLU A 9 -2.14 4.74 23.86
CA GLU A 9 -2.55 5.25 25.16
C GLU A 9 -3.57 6.39 25.09
N LEU A 10 -3.64 7.11 23.96
CA LEU A 10 -4.56 8.22 23.75
C LEU A 10 -5.89 7.77 23.12
N GLY A 11 -6.09 6.47 22.93
CA GLY A 11 -7.27 5.93 22.25
C GLY A 11 -7.21 6.08 20.74
N HIS A 12 -6.05 6.44 20.15
CA HIS A 12 -5.83 6.61 18.74
C HIS A 12 -5.20 5.37 18.14
N VAL A 13 -5.44 5.14 16.84
CA VAL A 13 -4.71 4.11 16.10
C VAL A 13 -3.22 4.46 16.11
N ASN A 14 -2.40 3.51 16.53
CA ASN A 14 -0.95 3.66 16.60
C ASN A 14 -0.35 3.89 15.20
N ASN A 15 0.61 4.80 15.09
CA ASN A 15 1.24 5.13 13.80
C ASN A 15 1.89 3.91 13.13
N ALA A 16 2.45 2.99 13.90
CA ALA A 16 3.04 1.76 13.35
C ALA A 16 1.99 0.85 12.68
N VAL A 17 0.77 0.88 13.16
CA VAL A 17 -0.34 0.10 12.59
C VAL A 17 -0.74 0.65 11.23
N TRP A 18 -0.69 1.96 11.02
CA TRP A 18 -0.94 2.56 9.70
C TRP A 18 0.02 2.02 8.65
N VAL A 19 1.31 1.89 8.98
CA VAL A 19 2.31 1.32 8.08
C VAL A 19 1.94 -0.11 7.68
N LYS A 20 1.54 -0.93 8.64
CA LYS A 20 1.10 -2.30 8.39
C LYS A 20 -0.11 -2.35 7.45
N TRP A 21 -1.12 -1.52 7.70
CA TRP A 21 -2.34 -1.49 6.88
C TRP A 21 -2.07 -1.01 5.45
N ILE A 22 -1.17 -0.03 5.27
CA ILE A 22 -0.74 0.43 3.94
C ILE A 22 -0.18 -0.75 3.14
N GLN A 23 0.68 -1.57 3.74
CA GLN A 23 1.24 -2.74 3.07
C GLN A 23 0.18 -3.80 2.78
N GLU A 24 -0.71 -4.07 3.73
CA GLU A 24 -1.76 -5.08 3.56
C GLU A 24 -2.72 -4.72 2.41
N VAL A 25 -3.13 -3.47 2.31
CA VAL A 25 -4.03 -3.02 1.22
C VAL A 25 -3.32 -3.11 -0.14
N ALA A 26 -2.05 -2.69 -0.20
CA ALA A 26 -1.27 -2.77 -1.44
C ALA A 26 -1.08 -4.22 -1.91
N LEU A 27 -0.77 -5.13 -0.99
CA LEU A 27 -0.60 -6.55 -1.31
C LEU A 27 -1.92 -7.20 -1.71
N ALA A 28 -3.02 -6.84 -1.06
CA ALA A 28 -4.34 -7.33 -1.44
C ALA A 28 -4.69 -6.92 -2.88
N HIS A 29 -4.36 -5.69 -3.28
CA HIS A 29 -4.55 -5.24 -4.66
C HIS A 29 -3.70 -6.04 -5.64
N TRP A 30 -2.42 -6.25 -5.32
CA TRP A 30 -1.52 -7.06 -6.14
C TRP A 30 -2.09 -8.48 -6.36
N TYR A 31 -2.45 -9.17 -5.28
CA TYR A 31 -2.94 -10.55 -5.38
C TYR A 31 -4.31 -10.66 -6.04
N SER A 32 -5.11 -9.59 -6.07
CA SER A 32 -6.42 -9.62 -6.73
C SER A 32 -6.36 -9.33 -8.24
N VAL A 33 -5.33 -8.59 -8.70
CA VAL A 33 -5.27 -8.05 -10.07
C VAL A 33 -4.14 -8.68 -10.90
N ALA A 34 -2.99 -8.98 -10.28
CA ALA A 34 -1.83 -9.50 -11.01
C ALA A 34 -2.12 -10.90 -11.59
N ALA A 35 -1.54 -11.18 -12.77
CA ALA A 35 -1.61 -12.50 -13.37
C ALA A 35 -0.92 -13.53 -12.46
N PRO A 36 -1.42 -14.80 -12.40
CA PRO A 36 -0.82 -15.83 -11.52
C PRO A 36 0.67 -16.04 -11.76
N GLU A 37 1.13 -16.05 -13.01
CA GLU A 37 2.54 -16.18 -13.34
C GLU A 37 3.37 -15.02 -12.81
N HIS A 38 2.83 -13.80 -12.78
CA HIS A 38 3.51 -12.64 -12.20
C HIS A 38 3.63 -12.75 -10.69
N GLN A 39 2.62 -13.31 -10.02
CA GLN A 39 2.67 -13.57 -8.57
C GLN A 39 3.71 -14.64 -8.22
N ASP A 40 3.92 -15.60 -9.11
CA ASP A 40 4.92 -16.66 -8.95
C ASP A 40 6.35 -16.16 -9.21
N ASP A 41 6.52 -15.26 -10.17
CA ASP A 41 7.84 -14.84 -10.65
C ASP A 41 8.42 -13.64 -9.91
N TYR A 42 7.57 -12.80 -9.32
CA TYR A 42 7.96 -11.50 -8.76
C TYR A 42 7.48 -11.29 -7.35
N ILE A 43 8.26 -10.53 -6.59
CA ILE A 43 7.87 -10.03 -5.27
C ILE A 43 8.15 -8.53 -5.21
N TRP A 44 7.28 -7.80 -4.53
CA TRP A 44 7.46 -6.38 -4.26
C TRP A 44 8.00 -6.18 -2.86
N VAL A 45 9.01 -5.31 -2.73
CA VAL A 45 9.55 -4.91 -1.43
C VAL A 45 9.42 -3.39 -1.28
N VAL A 46 9.18 -2.94 -0.07
CA VAL A 46 9.08 -1.51 0.23
C VAL A 46 10.47 -0.91 0.29
N VAL A 47 10.67 0.20 -0.44
CA VAL A 47 11.89 1.01 -0.40
C VAL A 47 11.70 2.21 0.52
N ARG A 48 10.53 2.86 0.46
CA ARG A 48 10.27 4.09 1.20
C ARG A 48 8.79 4.29 1.41
N HIS A 49 8.42 4.83 2.57
CA HIS A 49 7.10 5.38 2.85
C HIS A 49 7.20 6.88 3.09
N GLU A 50 6.27 7.65 2.52
CA GLU A 50 5.99 9.02 2.91
C GLU A 50 4.55 9.03 3.42
N ILE A 51 4.36 9.33 4.70
CA ILE A 51 3.06 9.23 5.35
C ILE A 51 2.71 10.53 6.03
N ASP A 52 1.56 11.09 5.68
CA ASP A 52 0.99 12.27 6.33
C ASP A 52 -0.15 11.82 7.26
N TYR A 53 0.02 12.02 8.53
CA TYR A 53 -0.99 11.74 9.56
C TYR A 53 -1.85 12.99 9.74
N LEU A 54 -2.97 13.07 9.02
CA LEU A 54 -3.77 14.28 8.95
C LEU A 54 -4.77 14.40 10.09
N ARG A 55 -5.35 13.27 10.52
CA ARG A 55 -6.32 13.21 11.61
C ARG A 55 -6.18 11.88 12.33
N ALA A 56 -6.44 11.88 13.64
CA ALA A 56 -6.45 10.65 14.43
C ALA A 56 -7.66 9.78 14.05
N ALA A 57 -7.46 8.47 14.10
CA ALA A 57 -8.54 7.48 14.06
C ALA A 57 -8.67 6.85 15.45
N PHE A 58 -9.89 6.48 15.82
CA PHE A 58 -10.23 6.00 17.16
C PHE A 58 -10.68 4.55 17.14
N GLU A 59 -10.63 3.92 18.31
CA GLU A 59 -11.11 2.54 18.47
C GLU A 59 -12.54 2.37 17.96
N GLY A 60 -12.76 1.32 17.16
CA GLY A 60 -14.08 1.01 16.62
C GLY A 60 -14.49 1.83 15.41
N GLU A 61 -13.68 2.81 14.99
CA GLU A 61 -13.95 3.61 13.80
C GLU A 61 -13.85 2.75 12.53
N VAL A 62 -14.81 2.91 11.63
CA VAL A 62 -14.79 2.25 10.31
C VAL A 62 -13.95 3.09 9.36
N LEU A 63 -12.92 2.48 8.79
CA LEU A 63 -11.99 3.13 7.88
C LEU A 63 -12.05 2.46 6.51
N THR A 64 -12.01 3.28 5.46
CA THR A 64 -11.94 2.81 4.08
C THR A 64 -10.55 3.10 3.53
N GLY A 65 -9.84 2.05 3.13
CA GLY A 65 -8.56 2.17 2.44
C GLY A 65 -8.79 2.32 0.93
N ARG A 66 -8.14 3.30 0.32
CA ARG A 66 -8.10 3.49 -1.14
C ARG A 66 -6.67 3.45 -1.59
N THR A 67 -6.41 2.70 -2.66
CA THR A 67 -5.06 2.62 -3.24
C THR A 67 -5.12 2.74 -4.74
N TRP A 68 -4.12 3.41 -5.31
CA TRP A 68 -3.97 3.55 -6.76
C TRP A 68 -2.50 3.73 -7.11
N VAL A 69 -2.16 3.40 -8.34
CA VAL A 69 -0.84 3.66 -8.89
C VAL A 69 -0.94 4.91 -9.76
N GLY A 70 0.06 5.76 -9.68
CA GLY A 70 0.05 7.04 -10.41
C GLY A 70 0.91 6.99 -11.66
N ASP A 71 2.15 7.40 -11.50
CA ASP A 71 3.09 7.58 -12.60
C ASP A 71 3.66 6.26 -13.11
N ALA A 72 4.31 6.33 -14.27
CA ALA A 72 5.03 5.20 -14.84
C ALA A 72 6.17 4.74 -13.93
N PRO A 73 6.53 3.44 -13.94
CA PRO A 73 7.66 2.94 -13.17
C PRO A 73 8.97 3.63 -13.56
N LYS A 74 9.86 3.76 -12.57
CA LYS A 74 11.23 4.28 -12.76
C LYS A 74 12.22 3.16 -12.47
N GLY A 75 12.72 2.49 -13.52
CA GLY A 75 13.55 1.32 -13.37
C GLY A 75 12.81 0.19 -12.66
N ALA A 76 13.33 -0.28 -11.52
CA ALA A 76 12.69 -1.31 -10.70
C ALA A 76 11.66 -0.73 -9.72
N ARG A 77 11.53 0.59 -9.61
CA ARG A 77 10.75 1.28 -8.59
C ARG A 77 9.41 1.75 -9.12
N PHE A 78 8.39 1.68 -8.27
CA PHE A 78 7.04 2.10 -8.59
C PHE A 78 6.38 2.71 -7.36
N ASP A 79 5.75 3.87 -7.55
CA ASP A 79 5.04 4.57 -6.49
C ASP A 79 3.58 4.15 -6.44
N ARG A 80 3.10 3.89 -5.22
CA ARG A 80 1.70 3.59 -4.95
C ARG A 80 1.17 4.61 -3.97
N HIS A 81 0.00 5.13 -4.29
CA HIS A 81 -0.73 6.08 -3.45
C HIS A 81 -1.75 5.36 -2.58
N MET A 82 -1.98 5.89 -1.39
CA MET A 82 -2.90 5.32 -0.41
C MET A 82 -3.58 6.41 0.39
N GLU A 83 -4.89 6.24 0.66
CA GLU A 83 -5.62 7.06 1.61
C GLU A 83 -6.47 6.17 2.50
N PHE A 84 -6.55 6.52 3.78
CA PHE A 84 -7.53 5.95 4.70
C PHE A 84 -8.52 7.03 5.07
N VAL A 85 -9.80 6.74 4.86
CA VAL A 85 -10.91 7.71 5.01
C VAL A 85 -11.87 7.19 6.05
N GLY A 86 -12.28 8.05 6.99
CA GLY A 86 -13.28 7.73 7.99
C GLY A 86 -14.70 7.76 7.44
N ALA A 87 -15.66 7.34 8.26
CA ALA A 87 -17.08 7.34 7.89
C ALA A 87 -17.64 8.74 7.59
N ASP A 88 -16.98 9.78 8.13
CA ASP A 88 -17.33 11.20 7.87
C ASP A 88 -16.80 11.72 6.54
N GLY A 89 -16.11 10.88 5.75
CA GLY A 89 -15.51 11.25 4.47
C GLY A 89 -14.19 12.00 4.57
N LYS A 90 -13.67 12.21 5.78
CA LYS A 90 -12.41 12.94 5.95
C LYS A 90 -11.23 11.98 5.95
N VAL A 91 -10.16 12.37 5.22
CA VAL A 91 -8.93 11.59 5.15
C VAL A 91 -8.22 11.61 6.50
N ARG A 92 -7.90 10.43 7.02
CA ARG A 92 -7.12 10.27 8.26
C ARG A 92 -5.63 10.24 7.97
N VAL A 93 -5.24 9.44 6.99
CA VAL A 93 -3.84 9.23 6.61
C VAL A 93 -3.74 9.22 5.09
N ARG A 94 -2.73 9.89 4.57
CA ARG A 94 -2.37 9.86 3.14
C ARG A 94 -0.92 9.42 3.03
N ALA A 95 -0.65 8.51 2.10
CA ALA A 95 0.70 7.97 1.95
C ALA A 95 1.07 7.78 0.49
N VAL A 96 2.37 7.89 0.23
CA VAL A 96 3.01 7.40 -1.00
C VAL A 96 4.04 6.38 -0.57
N THR A 97 3.94 5.17 -1.11
CA THR A 97 4.90 4.09 -0.86
C THR A 97 5.65 3.78 -2.13
N GLN A 98 6.97 3.82 -2.06
CA GLN A 98 7.81 3.41 -3.17
C GLN A 98 8.15 1.93 -3.01
N TRP A 99 7.79 1.14 -4.00
CA TRP A 99 8.04 -0.29 -4.06
C TRP A 99 9.12 -0.60 -5.10
N ALA A 100 9.88 -1.67 -4.87
CA ALA A 100 10.79 -2.22 -5.88
C ALA A 100 10.38 -3.64 -6.19
N ILE A 101 10.41 -4.00 -7.48
CA ILE A 101 10.11 -5.35 -7.93
C ILE A 101 11.38 -6.18 -7.93
N ILE A 102 11.29 -7.38 -7.37
CA ILE A 102 12.37 -8.35 -7.29
C ILE A 102 12.00 -9.58 -8.11
N ASP A 103 12.91 -10.02 -8.96
CA ASP A 103 12.78 -11.30 -9.65
C ASP A 103 13.12 -12.41 -8.65
N LYS A 104 12.17 -13.31 -8.38
CA LYS A 104 12.36 -14.38 -7.38
C LYS A 104 13.48 -15.35 -7.77
N ALA A 105 13.65 -15.63 -9.05
CA ALA A 105 14.68 -16.57 -9.50
C ALA A 105 16.09 -16.04 -9.26
N SER A 106 16.34 -14.76 -9.54
CA SER A 106 17.66 -14.14 -9.37
C SER A 106 17.86 -13.48 -8.00
N GLY A 107 16.78 -13.15 -7.30
CA GLY A 107 16.80 -12.38 -6.05
C GLY A 107 17.19 -10.91 -6.25
N ARG A 108 17.17 -10.40 -7.48
CA ARG A 108 17.63 -9.05 -7.82
C ARG A 108 16.50 -8.15 -8.27
N PRO A 109 16.61 -6.82 -8.01
CA PRO A 109 15.70 -5.85 -8.62
C PRO A 109 15.83 -5.90 -10.14
N ILE A 110 14.69 -5.78 -10.81
CA ILE A 110 14.62 -5.70 -12.28
C ILE A 110 13.82 -4.45 -12.68
N ARG A 111 13.98 -4.00 -13.93
CA ARG A 111 13.09 -2.98 -14.46
C ARG A 111 11.66 -3.54 -14.48
N VAL A 112 10.68 -2.74 -14.03
CA VAL A 112 9.28 -3.19 -14.02
C VAL A 112 8.83 -3.56 -15.43
N PRO A 113 8.48 -4.83 -15.68
CA PRO A 113 7.99 -5.23 -17.00
C PRO A 113 6.66 -4.56 -17.33
N PRO A 114 6.46 -4.05 -18.56
CA PRO A 114 5.20 -3.39 -18.93
C PRO A 114 3.96 -4.25 -18.77
N ASP A 115 4.05 -5.56 -18.99
CA ASP A 115 2.94 -6.49 -18.83
C ASP A 115 2.55 -6.73 -17.37
N VAL A 116 3.50 -6.58 -16.43
CA VAL A 116 3.23 -6.66 -14.99
C VAL A 116 2.40 -5.48 -14.54
N ILE A 117 2.67 -4.28 -15.05
CA ILE A 117 2.03 -3.05 -14.59
C ILE A 117 0.73 -2.73 -15.33
N ALA A 118 0.56 -3.22 -16.55
CA ALA A 118 -0.60 -2.90 -17.39
C ALA A 118 -1.95 -3.11 -16.68
N PRO A 119 -2.18 -4.21 -15.90
CA PRO A 119 -3.45 -4.40 -15.20
C PRO A 119 -3.75 -3.36 -14.13
N PHE A 120 -2.75 -2.63 -13.65
CA PHE A 120 -2.87 -1.67 -12.56
C PHE A 120 -3.08 -0.24 -13.05
N VAL A 121 -2.70 0.07 -14.28
CA VAL A 121 -2.85 1.40 -14.86
C VAL A 121 -4.32 1.67 -15.12
N GLY A 122 -4.84 2.77 -14.56
CA GLY A 122 -6.24 3.13 -14.68
C GLY A 122 -7.17 2.53 -13.60
N HIS A 123 -6.62 1.75 -12.68
CA HIS A 123 -7.38 1.19 -11.56
C HIS A 123 -7.33 2.04 -10.31
#